data_886597d72853fb527e10a1d34e0d29ca
#
_entry.id   886597d72853fb527e10a1d34e0d29ca
#
_cell.length_a   1.000
_cell.length_b   1.000
_cell.length_c   1.000
_cell.angle_alpha   90.00
_cell.angle_beta   90.00
_cell.angle_gamma   90.00
#
_symmetry.space_group_name_H-M   'P 1'
#
loop_
_entity.id
_entity.type
_entity.pdbx_description
1 polymer ?
#
loop_
_entity_poly.entity_id
_entity_poly.type
_entity_poly.pdbx_seq_one_letter_code
_entity_poly.pdbx_strand_id
1 'polypeptide(L)'
;MNNDEKHGLPPIIGTAPEILILGSLPSDESIRRQEYYGHPRNRFWPVMAAVLGEEPPTGYEAKKAMLKDHKIAVWDVFASARRHGSLDSAIHDEVPNDIAVLLRANPSIRTICLNGGKAATAFRRFCRLNPGAIDLSLYKVHEFASTSQLSISVGWTLPRLIEQWRSLLF
;
A
#
# COMPACT_ATOMS: atom_id res chain seq x y z
N MET A 1 -13.69 25.31 -8.74
CA MET A 1 -12.73 25.13 -7.63
C MET A 1 -12.00 23.81 -7.87
N ASN A 2 -10.71 23.86 -8.14
CA ASN A 2 -9.92 22.64 -8.19
C ASN A 2 -9.83 22.09 -6.76
N ASN A 3 -10.59 21.06 -6.48
CA ASN A 3 -10.48 20.37 -5.20
C ASN A 3 -9.32 19.38 -5.29
N ASP A 4 -8.09 19.90 -5.10
CA ASP A 4 -6.88 19.08 -5.11
C ASP A 4 -6.72 18.28 -3.81
N GLU A 5 -7.61 18.47 -2.84
CA GLU A 5 -7.64 17.69 -1.62
C GLU A 5 -8.19 16.29 -1.90
N LYS A 6 -7.38 15.28 -1.59
CA LYS A 6 -7.70 13.86 -1.77
C LYS A 6 -7.79 13.20 -0.41
N HIS A 7 -8.82 12.39 -0.22
CA HIS A 7 -8.99 11.57 0.97
C HIS A 7 -8.76 10.11 0.62
N GLY A 8 -8.04 9.41 1.49
CA GLY A 8 -7.75 8.00 1.34
C GLY A 8 -8.96 7.10 1.59
N LEU A 9 -8.75 5.82 1.41
CA LEU A 9 -9.76 4.78 1.57
C LEU A 9 -9.61 4.10 2.94
N PRO A 10 -10.68 3.48 3.48
CA PRO A 10 -10.55 2.63 4.64
C PRO A 10 -9.63 1.44 4.34
N PRO A 11 -8.96 0.85 5.34
CA PRO A 11 -8.06 -0.27 5.08
C PRO A 11 -8.82 -1.52 4.61
N ILE A 12 -8.17 -2.31 3.74
CA ILE A 12 -8.55 -3.70 3.55
C ILE A 12 -7.94 -4.48 4.71
N ILE A 13 -8.77 -5.08 5.54
CA ILE A 13 -8.30 -5.82 6.71
C ILE A 13 -9.27 -6.94 7.06
N GLY A 14 -8.74 -8.14 7.20
CA GLY A 14 -9.49 -9.32 7.63
C GLY A 14 -9.17 -9.71 9.07
N THR A 15 -9.47 -10.96 9.43
CA THR A 15 -9.20 -11.51 10.76
C THR A 15 -7.72 -11.88 10.89
N ALA A 16 -7.09 -11.43 11.97
CA ALA A 16 -5.70 -11.73 12.33
C ALA A 16 -4.71 -11.56 11.16
N PRO A 17 -4.62 -10.36 10.56
CA PRO A 17 -3.67 -10.11 9.48
C PRO A 17 -2.24 -10.27 9.97
N GLU A 18 -1.36 -10.77 9.09
CA GLU A 18 0.05 -10.99 9.42
C GLU A 18 0.98 -10.01 8.67
N ILE A 19 0.51 -9.49 7.55
CA ILE A 19 1.24 -8.56 6.68
C ILE A 19 0.40 -7.30 6.47
N LEU A 20 1.05 -6.13 6.59
CA LEU A 20 0.45 -4.85 6.23
C LEU A 20 1.22 -4.25 5.05
N ILE A 21 0.53 -4.05 3.94
CA ILE A 21 1.07 -3.33 2.79
C ILE A 21 0.59 -1.88 2.84
N LEU A 22 1.51 -0.94 2.76
CA LEU A 22 1.24 0.49 2.78
C LEU A 22 1.62 1.15 1.46
N GLY A 23 0.65 1.82 0.84
CA GLY A 23 0.88 2.79 -0.23
C GLY A 23 1.04 4.20 0.32
N SER A 24 1.16 5.18 -0.55
CA SER A 24 1.22 6.61 -0.18
C SER A 24 -0.19 7.20 -0.07
N LEU A 25 -0.86 7.38 -1.18
CA LEU A 25 -2.21 7.91 -1.33
C LEU A 25 -2.85 7.27 -2.58
N PRO A 26 -4.16 6.95 -2.56
CA PRO A 26 -4.80 6.38 -3.74
C PRO A 26 -4.74 7.32 -4.93
N SER A 27 -4.68 6.76 -6.14
CA SER A 27 -4.84 7.54 -7.38
C SER A 27 -6.27 8.11 -7.50
N ASP A 28 -6.45 9.08 -8.37
CA ASP A 28 -7.79 9.63 -8.64
C ASP A 28 -8.77 8.55 -9.11
N GLU A 29 -8.31 7.62 -9.93
CA GLU A 29 -9.12 6.48 -10.38
C GLU A 29 -9.49 5.55 -9.23
N SER A 30 -8.57 5.28 -8.30
CA SER A 30 -8.84 4.49 -7.10
C SER A 30 -9.87 5.17 -6.20
N ILE A 31 -9.77 6.49 -6.01
CA ILE A 31 -10.74 7.26 -5.23
C ILE A 31 -12.10 7.24 -5.91
N ARG A 32 -12.14 7.45 -7.23
CA ARG A 32 -13.39 7.42 -7.99
C ARG A 32 -14.10 6.07 -7.90
N ARG A 33 -13.34 4.96 -7.97
CA ARG A 33 -13.88 3.59 -7.88
C ARG A 33 -14.08 3.13 -6.45
N GLN A 34 -13.52 3.81 -5.46
CA GLN A 34 -13.42 3.33 -4.08
C GLN A 34 -12.71 1.97 -3.99
N GLU A 35 -11.66 1.81 -4.75
CA GLU A 35 -10.89 0.57 -4.88
C GLU A 35 -9.39 0.83 -4.76
N TYR A 36 -8.69 0.11 -3.87
CA TYR A 36 -7.23 0.14 -3.84
C TYR A 36 -6.66 -0.35 -5.16
N TYR A 37 -5.67 0.40 -5.66
CA TYR A 37 -5.00 0.07 -6.91
C TYR A 37 -5.97 -0.12 -8.08
N GLY A 38 -6.99 0.74 -8.14
CA GLY A 38 -8.08 0.66 -9.12
C GLY A 38 -7.72 1.15 -10.53
N HIS A 39 -6.56 1.80 -10.71
CA HIS A 39 -6.13 2.19 -12.04
C HIS A 39 -5.83 0.95 -12.89
N PRO A 40 -6.38 0.82 -14.12
CA PRO A 40 -6.26 -0.41 -14.92
C PRO A 40 -4.81 -0.85 -15.22
N ARG A 41 -3.88 0.08 -15.24
CA ARG A 41 -2.46 -0.19 -15.49
C ARG A 41 -1.62 -0.37 -14.23
N ASN A 42 -2.21 -0.24 -13.03
CA ASN A 42 -1.49 -0.57 -11.81
C ASN A 42 -1.33 -2.09 -11.72
N ARG A 43 -0.13 -2.53 -11.40
CA ARG A 43 0.23 -3.95 -11.42
C ARG A 43 0.10 -4.64 -10.06
N PHE A 44 -0.44 -3.96 -9.05
CA PHE A 44 -0.57 -4.51 -7.70
C PHE A 44 -1.31 -5.86 -7.70
N TRP A 45 -2.51 -5.89 -8.28
CA TRP A 45 -3.32 -7.12 -8.27
C TRP A 45 -2.70 -8.27 -9.06
N PRO A 46 -2.15 -8.07 -10.27
CA PRO A 46 -1.38 -9.11 -10.95
C PRO A 46 -0.15 -9.57 -10.17
N VAL A 47 0.57 -8.67 -9.53
CA VAL A 47 1.73 -9.02 -8.69
C VAL A 47 1.29 -9.87 -7.51
N MET A 48 0.26 -9.46 -6.78
CA MET A 48 -0.23 -10.20 -5.62
C MET A 48 -0.74 -11.59 -5.99
N ALA A 49 -1.52 -11.72 -7.06
CA ALA A 49 -1.98 -13.03 -7.53
C ALA A 49 -0.81 -13.96 -7.82
N ALA A 50 0.20 -13.47 -8.56
CA ALA A 50 1.39 -14.27 -8.89
C ALA A 50 2.22 -14.65 -7.65
N VAL A 51 2.40 -13.73 -6.72
CA VAL A 51 3.15 -13.96 -5.46
C VAL A 51 2.45 -14.99 -4.58
N LEU A 52 1.12 -14.93 -4.52
CA LEU A 52 0.30 -15.82 -3.69
C LEU A 52 0.00 -17.18 -4.36
N GLY A 53 0.39 -17.34 -5.64
CA GLY A 53 0.09 -18.56 -6.40
C GLY A 53 -1.39 -18.73 -6.75
N GLU A 54 -2.10 -17.62 -6.86
CA GLU A 54 -3.53 -17.57 -7.19
C GLU A 54 -3.76 -17.18 -8.65
N GLU A 55 -4.87 -17.62 -9.21
CA GLU A 55 -5.35 -17.04 -10.47
C GLU A 55 -5.79 -15.59 -10.22
N PRO A 56 -5.57 -14.66 -11.17
CA PRO A 56 -6.02 -13.29 -11.02
C PRO A 56 -7.52 -13.21 -10.76
N PRO A 57 -7.95 -12.70 -9.60
CA PRO A 57 -9.37 -12.66 -9.25
C PRO A 57 -10.13 -11.66 -10.13
N THR A 58 -11.38 -11.97 -10.44
CA THR A 58 -12.30 -11.10 -11.17
C THR A 58 -13.18 -10.34 -10.20
N GLY A 59 -13.14 -9.00 -10.28
CA GLY A 59 -13.91 -8.12 -9.44
C GLY A 59 -13.21 -7.77 -8.10
N TYR A 60 -13.58 -6.63 -7.55
CA TYR A 60 -12.90 -6.07 -6.38
C TYR A 60 -13.16 -6.87 -5.10
N GLU A 61 -14.37 -7.39 -4.90
CA GLU A 61 -14.67 -8.23 -3.73
C GLU A 61 -13.82 -9.50 -3.71
N ALA A 62 -13.62 -10.14 -4.86
CA ALA A 62 -12.73 -11.31 -4.98
C ALA A 62 -11.27 -10.95 -4.72
N LYS A 63 -10.82 -9.77 -5.17
CA LYS A 63 -9.47 -9.25 -4.89
C LYS A 63 -9.24 -9.04 -3.39
N LYS A 64 -10.20 -8.42 -2.71
CA LYS A 64 -10.12 -8.23 -1.24
C LYS A 64 -10.13 -9.56 -0.51
N ALA A 65 -10.99 -10.50 -0.93
CA ALA A 65 -11.06 -11.83 -0.33
C ALA A 65 -9.71 -12.57 -0.46
N MET A 66 -9.07 -12.52 -1.62
CA MET A 66 -7.74 -13.11 -1.83
C MET A 66 -6.73 -12.60 -0.80
N LEU A 67 -6.65 -11.28 -0.59
CA LEU A 67 -5.72 -10.72 0.40
C LEU A 67 -6.07 -11.16 1.83
N LYS A 68 -7.34 -11.12 2.20
CA LYS A 68 -7.80 -11.50 3.54
C LYS A 68 -7.56 -12.97 3.85
N ASP A 69 -7.77 -13.86 2.87
CA ASP A 69 -7.52 -15.29 2.99
C ASP A 69 -6.03 -15.60 3.21
N HIS A 70 -5.16 -14.78 2.65
CA HIS A 70 -3.71 -14.84 2.86
C HIS A 70 -3.22 -13.93 4.01
N LYS A 71 -4.13 -13.42 4.84
CA LYS A 71 -3.83 -12.60 6.03
C LYS A 71 -3.04 -11.32 5.72
N ILE A 72 -3.34 -10.71 4.59
CA ILE A 72 -2.72 -9.48 4.12
C ILE A 72 -3.71 -8.33 4.27
N ALA A 73 -3.28 -7.28 4.97
CA ALA A 73 -3.97 -6.01 5.07
C ALA A 73 -3.33 -4.98 4.12
N VAL A 74 -4.14 -4.05 3.64
CA VAL A 74 -3.70 -2.94 2.79
C VAL A 74 -4.23 -1.64 3.33
N TRP A 75 -3.38 -0.64 3.40
CA TRP A 75 -3.74 0.74 3.71
C TRP A 75 -2.79 1.71 3.00
N ASP A 76 -2.89 3.00 3.31
CA ASP A 76 -1.98 4.04 2.87
C ASP A 76 -1.37 4.77 4.07
N VAL A 77 -0.18 5.34 3.89
CA VAL A 77 0.46 6.15 4.93
C VAL A 77 -0.34 7.44 5.16
N PHE A 78 -0.90 8.03 4.11
CA PHE A 78 -1.66 9.27 4.21
C PHE A 78 -3.17 9.03 4.30
N ALA A 79 -3.81 9.69 5.28
CA ALA A 79 -5.26 9.79 5.37
C ALA A 79 -5.81 10.78 4.36
N SER A 80 -5.10 11.89 4.14
CA SER A 80 -5.42 12.89 3.14
C SER A 80 -4.16 13.63 2.72
N ALA A 81 -4.23 14.25 1.56
CA ALA A 81 -3.20 15.16 1.08
C ALA A 81 -3.77 16.03 -0.05
N ARG A 82 -3.01 17.05 -0.46
CA ARG A 82 -3.26 17.77 -1.69
C ARG A 82 -2.40 17.23 -2.80
N ARG A 83 -3.01 16.98 -3.95
CA ARG A 83 -2.33 16.51 -5.13
C ARG A 83 -3.12 16.85 -6.39
N HIS A 84 -2.47 17.54 -7.33
CA HIS A 84 -3.01 17.70 -8.67
C HIS A 84 -2.67 16.44 -9.50
N GLY A 85 -3.69 15.75 -9.99
CA GLY A 85 -3.51 14.47 -10.69
C GLY A 85 -3.14 13.31 -9.75
N SER A 86 -2.33 12.37 -10.21
CA SER A 86 -2.03 11.12 -9.51
C SER A 86 -0.55 10.83 -9.29
N LEU A 87 0.34 11.81 -9.56
CA LEU A 87 1.78 11.66 -9.34
C LEU A 87 2.15 11.79 -7.87
N ASP A 88 2.93 10.85 -7.34
CA ASP A 88 3.42 10.89 -5.96
C ASP A 88 4.28 12.13 -5.68
N SER A 89 5.03 12.62 -6.67
CA SER A 89 5.84 13.83 -6.53
C SER A 89 5.02 15.11 -6.36
N ALA A 90 3.74 15.10 -6.71
CA ALA A 90 2.82 16.22 -6.55
C ALA A 90 2.09 16.23 -5.19
N ILE A 91 2.32 15.23 -4.34
CA ILE A 91 1.69 15.15 -3.00
C ILE A 91 2.31 16.18 -2.07
N HIS A 92 1.45 16.98 -1.43
CA HIS A 92 1.82 17.95 -0.39
C HIS A 92 0.70 18.13 0.63
N ASP A 93 0.97 18.84 1.72
CA ASP A 93 0.02 19.05 2.84
C ASP A 93 -0.54 17.71 3.36
N GLU A 94 0.34 16.75 3.59
CA GLU A 94 -0.02 15.40 3.96
C GLU A 94 -0.50 15.29 5.41
N VAL A 95 -1.60 14.60 5.62
CA VAL A 95 -2.09 14.17 6.93
C VAL A 95 -1.92 12.65 7.02
N PRO A 96 -1.09 12.14 7.93
CA PRO A 96 -0.86 10.70 8.05
C PRO A 96 -2.06 9.97 8.64
N ASN A 97 -2.28 8.72 8.23
CA ASN A 97 -3.09 7.77 8.97
C ASN A 97 -2.38 7.39 10.28
N ASP A 98 -3.16 7.05 11.29
CA ASP A 98 -2.59 6.55 12.55
C ASP A 98 -2.25 5.05 12.43
N ILE A 99 -1.11 4.79 11.78
CA ILE A 99 -0.61 3.43 11.55
C ILE A 99 -0.31 2.74 12.88
N ALA A 100 0.16 3.48 13.88
CA ALA A 100 0.45 2.93 15.21
C ALA A 100 -0.80 2.36 15.87
N VAL A 101 -1.95 3.04 15.75
CA VAL A 101 -3.24 2.52 16.26
C VAL A 101 -3.64 1.24 15.53
N LEU A 102 -3.52 1.20 14.21
CA LEU A 102 -3.87 0.00 13.45
C LEU A 102 -2.98 -1.19 13.85
N LEU A 103 -1.68 -0.98 14.01
CA LEU A 103 -0.75 -2.04 14.41
C LEU A 103 -1.04 -2.55 15.83
N ARG A 104 -1.36 -1.66 16.78
CA ARG A 104 -1.74 -2.07 18.14
C ARG A 104 -3.05 -2.86 18.18
N ALA A 105 -4.00 -2.49 17.32
CA ALA A 105 -5.27 -3.21 17.20
C ALA A 105 -5.13 -4.58 16.51
N ASN A 106 -4.03 -4.80 15.80
CA ASN A 106 -3.76 -6.03 15.04
C ASN A 106 -2.38 -6.61 15.39
N PRO A 107 -2.21 -7.13 16.61
CA PRO A 107 -0.91 -7.60 17.09
C PRO A 107 -0.38 -8.85 16.39
N SER A 108 -1.16 -9.46 15.52
CA SER A 108 -0.71 -10.54 14.62
C SER A 108 0.17 -10.07 13.47
N ILE A 109 0.15 -8.78 13.13
CA ILE A 109 1.01 -8.23 12.07
C ILE A 109 2.47 -8.33 12.50
N ARG A 110 3.31 -8.90 11.64
CA ARG A 110 4.76 -9.03 11.83
C ARG A 110 5.57 -8.48 10.66
N THR A 111 4.92 -8.23 9.52
CA THR A 111 5.58 -7.72 8.32
C THR A 111 4.88 -6.46 7.84
N ILE A 112 5.67 -5.44 7.55
CA ILE A 112 5.23 -4.19 6.92
C ILE A 112 5.93 -4.08 5.57
N CYS A 113 5.16 -3.90 4.52
CA CYS A 113 5.67 -3.70 3.16
C CYS A 113 5.30 -2.33 2.64
N LEU A 114 6.28 -1.56 2.22
CA LEU A 114 6.10 -0.20 1.69
C LEU A 114 6.13 -0.26 0.16
N ASN A 115 5.00 0.04 -0.46
CA ASN A 115 4.82 -0.02 -1.91
C ASN A 115 5.27 1.29 -2.56
N GLY A 116 6.54 1.35 -2.88
CA GLY A 116 7.15 2.47 -3.58
C GLY A 116 7.89 3.46 -2.68
N GLY A 117 8.70 4.29 -3.31
CA GLY A 117 9.59 5.22 -2.61
C GLY A 117 8.87 6.30 -1.80
N LYS A 118 7.73 6.80 -2.27
CA LYS A 118 6.95 7.81 -1.53
C LYS A 118 6.36 7.21 -0.24
N ALA A 119 5.81 6.01 -0.31
CA ALA A 119 5.32 5.30 0.87
C ALA A 119 6.44 5.04 1.87
N ALA A 120 7.61 4.60 1.40
CA ALA A 120 8.77 4.35 2.24
C ALA A 120 9.26 5.63 2.94
N THR A 121 9.42 6.72 2.21
CA THR A 121 9.84 8.01 2.76
C THR A 121 8.81 8.53 3.77
N ALA A 122 7.54 8.45 3.45
CA ALA A 122 6.46 8.91 4.33
C ALA A 122 6.39 8.08 5.63
N PHE A 123 6.54 6.77 5.55
CA PHE A 123 6.55 5.89 6.72
C PHE A 123 7.75 6.17 7.63
N ARG A 124 8.95 6.31 7.06
CA ARG A 124 10.14 6.69 7.84
C ARG A 124 9.97 8.04 8.52
N ARG A 125 9.37 9.02 7.83
CA ARG A 125 9.06 10.33 8.41
C ARG A 125 8.06 10.21 9.57
N PHE A 126 7.01 9.42 9.40
CA PHE A 126 6.04 9.15 10.47
C PHE A 126 6.73 8.61 11.72
N CYS A 127 7.58 7.59 11.59
CA CYS A 127 8.31 7.02 12.72
C CYS A 127 9.25 8.03 13.38
N ARG A 128 9.93 8.85 12.60
CA ARG A 128 10.84 9.89 13.12
C ARG A 128 10.11 10.98 13.89
N LEU A 129 8.95 11.40 13.41
CA LEU A 129 8.15 12.46 14.05
C LEU A 129 7.33 11.95 15.23
N ASN A 130 7.15 10.65 15.36
CA ASN A 130 6.41 10.00 16.44
C ASN A 130 7.29 8.92 17.09
N PRO A 131 8.41 9.32 17.76
CA PRO A 131 9.34 8.37 18.34
C PRO A 131 8.63 7.50 19.38
N GLY A 132 8.86 6.19 19.31
CA GLY A 132 8.22 5.23 20.21
C GLY A 132 6.76 4.85 19.87
N ALA A 133 6.14 5.48 18.86
CA ALA A 133 4.77 5.12 18.45
C ALA A 133 4.71 3.70 17.85
N ILE A 134 5.76 3.31 17.12
CA ILE A 134 5.91 1.99 16.53
C ILE A 134 7.28 1.43 16.94
N ASP A 135 7.29 0.28 17.60
CA ASP A 135 8.53 -0.45 17.87
C ASP A 135 8.88 -1.29 16.62
N LEU A 136 9.76 -0.74 15.79
CA LEU A 136 10.17 -1.38 14.54
C LEU A 136 10.90 -2.72 14.74
N SER A 137 11.42 -2.99 15.93
CA SER A 137 12.07 -4.28 16.21
C SER A 137 11.09 -5.47 16.18
N LEU A 138 9.79 -5.19 16.28
CA LEU A 138 8.73 -6.19 16.21
C LEU A 138 8.34 -6.59 14.79
N TYR A 139 8.83 -5.86 13.78
CA TYR A 139 8.37 -5.99 12.41
C TYR A 139 9.54 -6.25 11.44
N LYS A 140 9.30 -7.13 10.48
CA LYS A 140 10.10 -7.20 9.26
C LYS A 140 9.59 -6.11 8.33
N VAL A 141 10.45 -5.17 7.93
CA VAL A 141 10.05 -4.05 7.06
C VAL A 141 10.69 -4.21 5.69
N HIS A 142 9.85 -4.22 4.65
CA HIS A 142 10.28 -4.25 3.26
C HIS A 142 9.97 -2.92 2.59
N GLU A 143 10.90 -2.41 1.80
CA GLU A 143 10.72 -1.29 0.91
C GLU A 143 10.83 -1.79 -0.53
N PHE A 144 9.69 -1.96 -1.19
CA PHE A 144 9.64 -2.50 -2.55
C PHE A 144 9.40 -1.42 -3.59
N ALA A 145 9.77 -1.72 -4.84
CA ALA A 145 9.45 -0.86 -5.97
C ALA A 145 7.93 -0.72 -6.12
N SER A 146 7.50 0.45 -6.57
CA SER A 146 6.09 0.75 -6.76
C SER A 146 5.47 -0.16 -7.83
N THR A 147 4.26 -0.65 -7.56
CA THR A 147 3.45 -1.37 -8.56
C THR A 147 2.81 -0.45 -9.60
N SER A 148 2.91 0.88 -9.43
CA SER A 148 2.45 1.84 -10.43
C SER A 148 3.10 1.59 -11.79
N GLN A 149 2.33 1.78 -12.88
CA GLN A 149 2.84 1.72 -14.25
C GLN A 149 3.99 2.71 -14.50
N LEU A 150 4.08 3.78 -13.71
CA LEU A 150 5.14 4.78 -13.83
C LEU A 150 6.53 4.21 -13.53
N SER A 151 6.64 3.16 -12.74
CA SER A 151 7.92 2.52 -12.44
C SER A 151 8.50 1.72 -13.61
N ILE A 152 7.73 1.48 -14.68
CA ILE A 152 8.22 0.83 -15.91
C ILE A 152 9.35 1.65 -16.54
N SER A 153 9.24 2.97 -16.54
CA SER A 153 10.24 3.85 -17.14
C SER A 153 11.62 3.77 -16.48
N VAL A 154 11.68 3.28 -15.26
CA VAL A 154 12.92 3.04 -14.50
C VAL A 154 13.24 1.54 -14.35
N GLY A 155 12.68 0.71 -15.24
CA GLY A 155 13.05 -0.68 -15.40
C GLY A 155 12.29 -1.69 -14.53
N TRP A 156 11.22 -1.30 -13.84
CA TRP A 156 10.40 -2.22 -13.04
C TRP A 156 9.30 -2.86 -13.89
N THR A 157 9.68 -3.86 -14.66
CA THR A 157 8.76 -4.70 -15.42
C THR A 157 7.91 -5.59 -14.49
N LEU A 158 6.82 -6.15 -15.00
CA LEU A 158 5.97 -7.06 -14.21
C LEU A 158 6.75 -8.27 -13.66
N PRO A 159 7.55 -9.00 -14.47
CA PRO A 159 8.34 -10.12 -13.94
C PRO A 159 9.31 -9.69 -12.82
N ARG A 160 9.95 -8.54 -12.98
CA ARG A 160 10.90 -8.02 -11.99
C ARG A 160 10.20 -7.63 -10.68
N LEU A 161 9.01 -7.05 -10.75
CA LEU A 161 8.19 -6.78 -9.57
C LEU A 161 7.81 -8.07 -8.86
N ILE A 162 7.31 -9.05 -9.59
CA ILE A 162 6.91 -10.34 -9.02
C ILE A 162 8.08 -11.00 -8.29
N GLU A 163 9.27 -10.99 -8.90
CA GLU A 163 10.48 -11.54 -8.27
C GLU A 163 10.80 -10.82 -6.94
N GLN A 164 10.81 -9.50 -6.93
CA GLN A 164 11.06 -8.73 -5.70
C GLN A 164 10.00 -8.99 -4.63
N TRP A 165 8.72 -8.94 -5.03
CA TRP A 165 7.59 -9.04 -4.10
C TRP A 165 7.42 -10.45 -3.51
N ARG A 166 8.01 -11.48 -4.10
CA ARG A 166 8.03 -12.84 -3.51
C ARG A 166 8.66 -12.86 -2.12
N SER A 167 9.60 -11.96 -1.84
CA SER A 167 10.21 -11.83 -0.50
C SER A 167 9.20 -11.43 0.58
N LEU A 168 7.99 -11.02 0.21
CA LEU A 168 6.93 -10.70 1.17
C LEU A 168 6.53 -11.89 2.03
N LEU A 169 6.64 -13.10 1.47
CA LEU A 169 6.19 -14.34 2.11
C LEU A 169 7.30 -15.07 2.92
N PHE A 170 8.54 -14.55 2.90
CA PHE A 170 9.68 -15.22 3.52
C PHE A 170 10.38 -14.41 4.61
#